data_574f6c168df7983139255641f0b72cf2
#
_entry.id   574f6c168df7983139255641f0b72cf2
#
_cell.length_a   1.000
_cell.length_b   1.000
_cell.length_c   1.000
_cell.angle_alpha   90.00
_cell.angle_beta   90.00
_cell.angle_gamma   90.00
#
_symmetry.space_group_name_H-M   'P 1'
#
loop_
_entity.id
_entity.type
_entity.pdbx_description
1 polymer ?
#
loop_
_entity_poly.entity_id
_entity_poly.type
_entity_poly.pdbx_seq_one_letter_code
_entity_poly.pdbx_strand_id
1 'polypeptide(L)'
;MKESWLVIYKKRSKFNVDQTNNGKQNRTYNNIVFDSDLEMRYYRDVICVGIEDGIIKDCKLQVKYELQPKYKYNDKTIRPINYIADFVITYADDSVVVIDTKGLPDATAKLKKKLFHYKYPNIDYRWTGYSKIDGGFLDYDKIQKARNKRKKEKKLNS
;
A
#
# COMPACT_ATOMS: atom_id res chain seq x y z
N MET A 1 6.06 -2.29 28.75
CA MET A 1 4.80 -2.41 27.98
C MET A 1 4.70 -1.19 27.07
N LYS A 2 4.92 -1.38 25.76
CA LYS A 2 4.71 -0.31 24.77
C LYS A 2 3.32 -0.52 24.18
N GLU A 3 2.36 0.29 24.61
CA GLU A 3 1.04 0.33 23.98
C GLU A 3 1.19 0.90 22.56
N SER A 4 1.03 0.02 21.57
CA SER A 4 0.97 0.42 20.17
C SER A 4 -0.40 1.03 19.88
N TRP A 5 -0.44 2.30 19.57
CA TRP A 5 -1.65 3.00 19.14
C TRP A 5 -2.06 2.56 17.75
N LEU A 6 -2.76 1.43 17.66
CA LEU A 6 -3.36 0.96 16.41
C LEU A 6 -4.66 1.74 16.18
N VAL A 7 -4.61 2.78 15.38
CA VAL A 7 -5.84 3.44 14.90
C VAL A 7 -6.40 2.64 13.73
N ILE A 8 -7.30 1.70 14.03
CA ILE A 8 -7.97 0.88 13.00
C ILE A 8 -9.13 1.68 12.41
N TYR A 9 -8.97 2.23 11.21
CA TYR A 9 -10.08 2.76 10.44
C TYR A 9 -10.81 1.63 9.70
N LYS A 10 -12.12 1.42 9.98
CA LYS A 10 -12.96 0.52 9.18
C LYS A 10 -13.07 1.04 7.74
N LYS A 11 -12.38 0.40 6.82
CA LYS A 11 -12.44 0.67 5.38
C LYS A 11 -13.58 -0.13 4.73
N ARG A 12 -14.26 0.46 3.73
CA ARG A 12 -15.11 -0.33 2.81
C ARG A 12 -14.25 -1.32 2.05
N SER A 13 -14.78 -2.53 1.80
CA SER A 13 -14.08 -3.58 1.06
C SER A 13 -13.56 -3.08 -0.29
N LYS A 14 -12.33 -3.44 -0.61
CA LYS A 14 -11.79 -3.28 -1.98
C LYS A 14 -12.50 -4.26 -2.91
N PHE A 15 -12.67 -3.90 -4.18
CA PHE A 15 -13.24 -4.77 -5.22
C PHE A 15 -12.56 -6.14 -5.21
N ASN A 16 -13.34 -7.22 -5.25
CA ASN A 16 -12.89 -8.63 -5.27
C ASN A 16 -12.20 -9.16 -4.00
N VAL A 17 -12.34 -8.52 -2.86
CA VAL A 17 -11.86 -9.09 -1.59
C VAL A 17 -13.00 -9.88 -0.92
N ASP A 18 -12.76 -11.15 -0.65
CA ASP A 18 -13.70 -12.02 0.06
C ASP A 18 -13.95 -11.48 1.48
N GLN A 19 -15.21 -11.09 1.76
CA GLN A 19 -15.64 -10.55 3.05
C GLN A 19 -16.22 -11.61 3.99
N THR A 20 -16.27 -12.87 3.57
CA THR A 20 -16.69 -13.99 4.43
C THR A 20 -15.74 -14.14 5.62
N ASN A 21 -16.16 -14.88 6.64
CA ASN A 21 -15.31 -15.18 7.80
C ASN A 21 -14.03 -15.93 7.37
N ASN A 22 -14.13 -16.86 6.42
CA ASN A 22 -12.98 -17.57 5.86
C ASN A 22 -12.04 -16.61 5.12
N GLY A 23 -12.59 -15.71 4.27
CA GLY A 23 -11.79 -14.72 3.58
C GLY A 23 -11.06 -13.77 4.53
N LYS A 24 -11.69 -13.39 5.66
CA LYS A 24 -11.03 -12.58 6.70
C LYS A 24 -9.94 -13.37 7.42
N GLN A 25 -10.17 -14.62 7.77
CA GLN A 25 -9.15 -15.48 8.39
C GLN A 25 -7.92 -15.63 7.50
N ASN A 26 -8.10 -15.83 6.20
CA ASN A 26 -7.01 -15.99 5.23
C ASN A 26 -6.11 -14.77 5.10
N ARG A 27 -6.59 -13.57 5.47
CA ARG A 27 -5.80 -12.33 5.49
C ARG A 27 -5.63 -11.75 6.88
N THR A 28 -5.67 -12.58 7.90
CA THR A 28 -5.39 -12.22 9.30
C THR A 28 -3.99 -12.68 9.67
N TYR A 29 -3.20 -11.78 10.24
CA TYR A 29 -1.89 -12.06 10.78
C TYR A 29 -1.65 -11.21 12.03
N ASN A 30 -1.12 -11.81 13.11
CA ASN A 30 -0.92 -11.15 14.41
C ASN A 30 -2.17 -10.43 14.92
N ASN A 31 -3.36 -11.04 14.82
CA ASN A 31 -4.67 -10.48 15.17
C ASN A 31 -5.08 -9.25 14.34
N ILE A 32 -4.39 -8.93 13.26
CA ILE A 32 -4.71 -7.85 12.34
C ILE A 32 -5.38 -8.41 11.10
N VAL A 33 -6.57 -7.91 10.77
CA VAL A 33 -7.25 -8.24 9.51
C VAL A 33 -6.89 -7.20 8.47
N PHE A 34 -6.17 -7.61 7.43
CA PHE A 34 -5.74 -6.74 6.33
C PHE A 34 -6.84 -6.59 5.27
N ASP A 35 -6.79 -5.52 4.49
CA ASP A 35 -7.73 -5.25 3.40
C ASP A 35 -7.52 -6.21 2.21
N SER A 36 -6.33 -6.76 2.06
CA SER A 36 -6.00 -7.75 1.02
C SER A 36 -4.97 -8.77 1.50
N ASP A 37 -4.93 -9.93 0.83
CA ASP A 37 -3.89 -10.95 1.03
C ASP A 37 -2.48 -10.38 0.72
N LEU A 38 -2.38 -9.51 -0.28
CA LEU A 38 -1.11 -8.88 -0.64
C LEU A 38 -0.56 -8.00 0.49
N GLU A 39 -1.43 -7.21 1.17
CA GLU A 39 -1.04 -6.42 2.34
C GLU A 39 -0.60 -7.32 3.49
N MET A 40 -1.38 -8.36 3.81
CA MET A 40 -1.06 -9.31 4.88
C MET A 40 0.30 -9.96 4.64
N ARG A 41 0.56 -10.44 3.41
CA ARG A 41 1.84 -11.07 3.05
C ARG A 41 3.01 -10.08 3.12
N TYR A 42 2.82 -8.83 2.66
CA TYR A 42 3.85 -7.80 2.78
C TYR A 42 4.19 -7.50 4.24
N TYR A 43 3.17 -7.41 5.09
CA TYR A 43 3.36 -7.20 6.52
C TYR A 43 4.14 -8.35 7.16
N ARG A 44 3.73 -9.60 6.89
CA ARG A 44 4.36 -10.80 7.44
C ARG A 44 5.80 -11.00 6.92
N ASP A 45 5.97 -10.95 5.60
CA ASP A 45 7.20 -11.42 4.95
C ASP A 45 8.27 -10.31 4.83
N VAL A 46 7.88 -9.05 4.94
CA VAL A 46 8.80 -7.91 4.80
C VAL A 46 8.89 -7.10 6.10
N ILE A 47 7.75 -6.67 6.64
CA ILE A 47 7.75 -5.75 7.78
C ILE A 47 8.12 -6.47 9.07
N CYS A 48 7.49 -7.60 9.39
CA CYS A 48 7.82 -8.36 10.61
C CYS A 48 9.26 -8.84 10.60
N VAL A 49 9.73 -9.39 9.48
CA VAL A 49 11.13 -9.80 9.31
C VAL A 49 12.08 -8.61 9.47
N GLY A 50 11.77 -7.46 8.84
CA GLY A 50 12.60 -6.26 8.98
C GLY A 50 12.65 -5.70 10.40
N ILE A 51 11.58 -5.87 11.19
CA ILE A 51 11.55 -5.50 12.62
C ILE A 51 12.42 -6.48 13.43
N GLU A 52 12.29 -7.79 13.19
CA GLU A 52 13.10 -8.83 13.84
C GLU A 52 14.60 -8.65 13.56
N ASP A 53 14.95 -8.29 12.34
CA ASP A 53 16.33 -8.02 11.90
C ASP A 53 16.87 -6.65 12.36
N GLY A 54 16.03 -5.80 13.00
CA GLY A 54 16.39 -4.46 13.44
C GLY A 54 16.56 -3.44 12.30
N ILE A 55 16.15 -3.77 11.08
CA ILE A 55 16.17 -2.88 9.90
C ILE A 55 15.02 -1.88 9.95
N ILE A 56 13.84 -2.33 10.41
CA ILE A 56 12.64 -1.52 10.59
C ILE A 56 12.47 -1.22 12.08
N LYS A 57 12.39 0.07 12.40
CA LYS A 57 12.22 0.59 13.77
C LYS A 57 10.74 0.64 14.18
N ASP A 58 9.85 1.01 13.25
CA ASP A 58 8.41 1.18 13.49
C ASP A 58 7.62 1.03 12.18
N CYS A 59 6.39 0.59 12.30
CA CYS A 59 5.44 0.53 11.17
C CYS A 59 4.05 0.94 11.62
N LYS A 60 3.50 1.98 10.98
CA LYS A 60 2.12 2.41 11.16
C LYS A 60 1.25 1.93 10.01
N LEU A 61 0.05 1.41 10.35
CA LEU A 61 -0.91 0.88 9.39
C LEU A 61 -1.99 1.91 9.08
N GLN A 62 -2.48 1.92 7.84
CA GLN A 62 -3.67 2.67 7.41
C GLN A 62 -3.60 4.17 7.75
N VAL A 63 -2.45 4.79 7.52
CA VAL A 63 -2.23 6.22 7.79
C VAL A 63 -2.94 7.07 6.74
N LYS A 64 -3.72 8.05 7.22
CA LYS A 64 -4.51 8.94 6.37
C LYS A 64 -3.73 10.19 5.98
N TYR A 65 -3.69 10.48 4.68
CA TYR A 65 -3.15 11.70 4.09
C TYR A 65 -4.26 12.48 3.38
N GLU A 66 -4.41 13.76 3.68
CA GLU A 66 -5.36 14.62 2.98
C GLU A 66 -4.71 15.11 1.67
N LEU A 67 -5.30 14.75 0.53
CA LEU A 67 -4.81 15.19 -0.79
C LEU A 67 -5.44 16.52 -1.23
N GLN A 68 -6.71 16.72 -0.92
CA GLN A 68 -7.45 17.93 -1.14
C GLN A 68 -8.32 18.21 0.09
N PRO A 69 -8.32 19.42 0.66
CA PRO A 69 -9.16 19.76 1.80
C PRO A 69 -10.63 19.88 1.39
N LYS A 70 -11.52 19.84 2.38
CA LYS A 70 -12.91 20.20 2.20
C LYS A 70 -13.03 21.67 1.80
N TYR A 71 -13.90 22.00 0.82
CA TYR A 71 -14.15 23.36 0.38
C TYR A 71 -15.62 23.57 -0.01
N LYS A 72 -16.01 24.83 -0.23
CA LYS A 72 -17.32 25.18 -0.77
C LYS A 72 -17.20 25.61 -2.24
N TYR A 73 -18.14 25.16 -3.05
CA TYR A 73 -18.30 25.56 -4.45
C TYR A 73 -19.79 25.73 -4.76
N ASN A 74 -20.22 26.91 -5.18
CA ASN A 74 -21.62 27.25 -5.43
C ASN A 74 -22.54 26.77 -4.28
N ASP A 75 -22.25 27.18 -3.05
CA ASP A 75 -22.95 26.86 -1.80
C ASP A 75 -22.98 25.36 -1.43
N LYS A 76 -22.37 24.50 -2.25
CA LYS A 76 -22.23 23.08 -1.98
C LYS A 76 -20.90 22.80 -1.27
N THR A 77 -21.00 21.98 -0.23
CA THR A 77 -19.80 21.48 0.44
C THR A 77 -19.22 20.31 -0.34
N ILE A 78 -17.98 20.50 -0.85
CA ILE A 78 -17.20 19.43 -1.50
C ILE A 78 -16.35 18.73 -0.44
N ARG A 79 -16.49 17.39 -0.36
CA ARG A 79 -15.77 16.57 0.61
C ARG A 79 -14.28 16.51 0.29
N PRO A 80 -13.43 16.32 1.30
CA PRO A 80 -11.99 16.17 1.08
C PRO A 80 -11.67 14.90 0.29
N ILE A 81 -10.61 14.95 -0.50
CA ILE A 81 -9.99 13.75 -1.08
C ILE A 81 -8.89 13.31 -0.13
N ASN A 82 -9.03 12.09 0.38
CA ASN A 82 -8.04 11.48 1.25
C ASN A 82 -7.41 10.26 0.56
N TYR A 83 -6.16 10.03 0.89
CA TYR A 83 -5.43 8.80 0.62
C TYR A 83 -5.16 8.11 1.95
N ILE A 84 -5.30 6.79 1.99
CA ILE A 84 -4.95 5.98 3.15
C ILE A 84 -3.83 5.05 2.70
N ALA A 85 -2.64 5.25 3.27
CA ALA A 85 -1.47 4.42 3.02
C ALA A 85 -1.63 3.07 3.73
N ASP A 86 -1.24 1.99 3.05
CA ASP A 86 -1.26 0.67 3.69
C ASP A 86 -0.25 0.64 4.85
N PHE A 87 0.96 1.15 4.62
CA PHE A 87 2.05 1.18 5.61
C PHE A 87 2.83 2.49 5.59
N VAL A 88 3.23 2.95 6.76
CA VAL A 88 4.27 3.99 6.93
C VAL A 88 5.37 3.36 7.75
N ILE A 89 6.52 3.13 7.13
CA ILE A 89 7.65 2.42 7.70
C ILE A 89 8.72 3.43 8.11
N THR A 90 9.17 3.34 9.35
CA THR A 90 10.36 4.05 9.84
C THR A 90 11.50 3.04 9.94
N TYR A 91 12.60 3.28 9.25
CA TYR A 91 13.78 2.45 9.28
C TYR A 91 14.70 2.77 10.48
N ALA A 92 15.71 1.94 10.72
CA ALA A 92 16.66 2.11 11.81
C ALA A 92 17.48 3.42 11.72
N ASP A 93 17.67 3.94 10.52
CA ASP A 93 18.33 5.23 10.23
C ASP A 93 17.38 6.44 10.31
N ASP A 94 16.18 6.25 10.86
CA ASP A 94 15.10 7.23 10.96
C ASP A 94 14.50 7.69 9.60
N SER A 95 14.91 7.12 8.49
CA SER A 95 14.23 7.36 7.20
C SER A 95 12.81 6.82 7.21
N VAL A 96 11.89 7.54 6.56
CA VAL A 96 10.47 7.20 6.52
C VAL A 96 10.02 6.97 5.09
N VAL A 97 9.36 5.84 4.85
CA VAL A 97 8.80 5.47 3.54
C VAL A 97 7.32 5.14 3.68
N VAL A 98 6.51 5.69 2.78
CA VAL A 98 5.09 5.36 2.64
C VAL A 98 4.94 4.27 1.59
N ILE A 99 4.36 3.15 1.97
CA ILE A 99 4.16 1.99 1.09
C ILE A 99 2.67 1.76 0.84
N ASP A 100 2.35 1.48 -0.40
CA ASP A 100 1.03 1.03 -0.83
C ASP A 100 1.18 -0.24 -1.69
N THR A 101 0.59 -1.34 -1.27
CA THR A 101 0.68 -2.60 -2.00
C THR A 101 -0.31 -2.61 -3.16
N LYS A 102 0.16 -2.93 -4.35
CA LYS A 102 -0.66 -2.88 -5.58
C LYS A 102 -0.58 -4.16 -6.40
N GLY A 103 -1.76 -4.75 -6.61
CA GLY A 103 -1.93 -5.81 -7.61
C GLY A 103 -2.18 -5.23 -8.99
N LEU A 104 -3.28 -4.46 -9.12
CA LEU A 104 -3.68 -3.78 -10.36
C LEU A 104 -4.31 -2.42 -9.99
N PRO A 105 -3.56 -1.31 -10.07
CA PRO A 105 -4.07 0.01 -9.75
C PRO A 105 -5.05 0.52 -10.80
N ASP A 106 -6.20 1.02 -10.35
CA ASP A 106 -7.20 1.68 -11.16
C ASP A 106 -6.83 3.15 -11.47
N ALA A 107 -7.69 3.83 -12.24
CA ALA A 107 -7.51 5.25 -12.58
C ALA A 107 -7.52 6.16 -11.34
N THR A 108 -8.37 5.86 -10.37
CA THR A 108 -8.47 6.61 -9.10
C THR A 108 -7.19 6.49 -8.28
N ALA A 109 -6.61 5.30 -8.17
CA ALA A 109 -5.35 5.08 -7.48
C ALA A 109 -4.21 5.87 -8.15
N LYS A 110 -4.14 5.85 -9.50
CA LYS A 110 -3.14 6.61 -10.27
C LYS A 110 -3.29 8.12 -10.08
N LEU A 111 -4.52 8.63 -10.05
CA LEU A 111 -4.79 10.05 -9.78
C LEU A 111 -4.36 10.42 -8.36
N LYS A 112 -4.73 9.64 -7.35
CA LYS A 112 -4.34 9.88 -5.96
C LYS A 112 -2.82 9.83 -5.78
N LYS A 113 -2.11 8.94 -6.48
CA LYS A 113 -0.63 8.91 -6.48
C LYS A 113 -0.04 10.24 -6.97
N LYS A 114 -0.56 10.79 -8.07
CA LYS A 114 -0.11 12.10 -8.59
C LYS A 114 -0.38 13.23 -7.59
N LEU A 115 -1.58 13.25 -7.00
CA LEU A 115 -1.95 14.26 -5.99
C LEU A 115 -1.08 14.14 -4.74
N PHE A 116 -0.74 12.92 -4.33
CA PHE A 116 0.16 12.67 -3.19
C PHE A 116 1.55 13.25 -3.46
N HIS A 117 2.16 12.95 -4.60
CA HIS A 117 3.47 13.49 -4.97
C HIS A 117 3.47 15.03 -5.06
N TYR A 118 2.39 15.61 -5.56
CA TYR A 118 2.24 17.05 -5.63
C TYR A 118 2.16 17.71 -4.24
N LYS A 119 1.34 17.14 -3.34
CA LYS A 119 1.12 17.71 -2.00
C LYS A 119 2.25 17.40 -1.02
N TYR A 120 2.90 16.24 -1.17
CA TYR A 120 3.93 15.74 -0.26
C TYR A 120 5.23 15.41 -1.02
N PRO A 121 5.88 16.39 -1.67
CA PRO A 121 7.01 16.13 -2.58
C PRO A 121 8.25 15.57 -1.86
N ASN A 122 8.35 15.76 -0.55
CA ASN A 122 9.49 15.31 0.26
C ASN A 122 9.25 13.96 0.94
N ILE A 123 8.08 13.33 0.74
CA ILE A 123 7.78 12.01 1.30
C ILE A 123 8.12 10.95 0.26
N ASP A 124 8.96 10.00 0.63
CA ASP A 124 9.23 8.81 -0.20
C ASP A 124 7.98 7.92 -0.20
N TYR A 125 7.25 7.93 -1.32
CA TYR A 125 6.03 7.17 -1.52
C TYR A 125 6.18 6.16 -2.64
N ARG A 126 6.05 4.89 -2.31
CA ARG A 126 6.28 3.77 -3.23
C ARG A 126 5.05 2.88 -3.37
N TRP A 127 4.79 2.43 -4.57
CA TRP A 127 3.92 1.30 -4.84
C TRP A 127 4.75 0.02 -4.89
N THR A 128 4.32 -0.99 -4.15
CA THR A 128 4.96 -2.30 -4.10
C THR A 128 4.01 -3.38 -4.58
N GLY A 129 4.48 -4.29 -5.40
CA GLY A 129 3.75 -5.46 -5.86
C GLY A 129 4.50 -6.74 -5.57
N TYR A 130 3.86 -7.87 -5.87
CA TYR A 130 4.49 -9.19 -5.76
C TYR A 130 4.63 -9.85 -7.12
N SER A 131 5.81 -10.38 -7.42
CA SER A 131 6.06 -11.18 -8.61
C SER A 131 6.98 -12.35 -8.26
N LYS A 132 6.42 -13.57 -8.26
CA LYS A 132 7.20 -14.77 -7.98
C LYS A 132 8.35 -14.97 -8.95
N ILE A 133 8.13 -14.64 -10.24
CA ILE A 133 9.13 -14.77 -11.31
C ILE A 133 10.28 -13.78 -11.13
N ASP A 134 9.98 -12.59 -10.60
CA ASP A 134 10.95 -11.51 -10.46
C ASP A 134 11.58 -11.44 -9.06
N GLY A 135 11.32 -12.43 -8.18
CA GLY A 135 11.98 -12.57 -6.88
C GLY A 135 11.20 -12.06 -5.67
N GLY A 136 9.88 -11.86 -5.78
CA GLY A 136 9.03 -11.54 -4.61
C GLY A 136 8.44 -10.14 -4.63
N PHE A 137 8.53 -9.43 -3.49
CA PHE A 137 8.06 -8.05 -3.36
C PHE A 137 9.07 -7.07 -3.97
N LEU A 138 8.62 -6.29 -4.93
CA LEU A 138 9.41 -5.31 -5.66
C LEU A 138 8.60 -4.04 -5.91
N ASP A 139 9.29 -2.97 -6.29
CA ASP A 139 8.67 -1.78 -6.83
C ASP A 139 7.73 -2.13 -7.99
N TYR A 140 6.51 -1.60 -7.95
CA TYR A 140 5.45 -1.93 -8.91
C TYR A 140 5.85 -1.59 -10.35
N ASP A 141 6.54 -0.47 -10.57
CA ASP A 141 6.94 -0.05 -11.90
C ASP A 141 8.04 -0.98 -12.47
N LYS A 142 8.92 -1.52 -11.62
CA LYS A 142 9.91 -2.55 -12.01
C LYS A 142 9.20 -3.83 -12.47
N ILE A 143 8.19 -4.29 -11.73
CA ILE A 143 7.38 -5.47 -12.12
C ILE A 143 6.68 -5.23 -13.45
N GLN A 144 6.10 -4.04 -13.68
CA GLN A 144 5.43 -3.72 -14.95
C GLN A 144 6.41 -3.70 -16.13
N LYS A 145 7.59 -3.11 -15.95
CA LYS A 145 8.65 -3.13 -16.98
C LYS A 145 9.07 -4.55 -17.35
N ALA A 146 9.31 -5.41 -16.35
CA ALA A 146 9.68 -6.81 -16.58
C ALA A 146 8.57 -7.60 -17.30
N ARG A 147 7.30 -7.40 -16.90
CA ARG A 147 6.14 -8.01 -17.58
C ARG A 147 6.01 -7.56 -19.04
N ASN A 148 6.20 -6.28 -19.32
CA ASN A 148 6.12 -5.73 -20.67
C ASN A 148 7.26 -6.24 -21.55
N LYS A 149 8.48 -6.39 -21.00
CA LYS A 149 9.62 -6.99 -21.71
C LYS A 149 9.31 -8.41 -22.12
N ARG A 150 8.86 -9.26 -21.19
CA ARG A 150 8.48 -10.66 -21.48
C ARG A 150 7.35 -10.78 -22.52
N LYS A 151 6.39 -9.84 -22.53
CA LYS A 151 5.33 -9.82 -23.56
C LYS A 151 5.85 -9.50 -24.96
N LYS A 152 6.81 -8.57 -25.06
CA LYS A 152 7.46 -8.24 -26.35
C LYS A 152 8.27 -9.41 -26.89
N GLU A 153 9.06 -10.05 -26.03
CA GLU A 153 9.87 -11.21 -26.39
C GLU A 153 9.01 -12.38 -26.90
N LYS A 154 7.89 -12.67 -26.25
CA LYS A 154 6.93 -13.69 -26.72
C LYS A 154 6.34 -13.38 -28.10
N LYS A 155 6.06 -12.10 -28.39
CA LYS A 155 5.52 -11.69 -29.72
C LYS A 155 6.55 -11.76 -30.85
N LEU A 156 7.84 -11.65 -30.53
CA LEU A 156 8.91 -11.75 -31.51
C LEU A 156 9.23 -13.20 -31.83
N ASN A 157 8.94 -14.15 -30.92
CA ASN A 157 9.21 -15.59 -31.08
C ASN A 157 7.96 -16.38 -31.50
N SER A 158 6.85 -15.72 -31.85
CA SER A 158 5.62 -16.30 -32.38
C SER A 158 5.43 -15.93 -33.82
#